data_4d6a38464e90880f6515210cfca37e1f
#
_entry.id   4d6a38464e90880f6515210cfca37e1f
#
_cell.length_a   1.000
_cell.length_b   1.000
_cell.length_c   1.000
_cell.angle_alpha   90.00
_cell.angle_beta   90.00
_cell.angle_gamma   90.00
#
_symmetry.space_group_name_H-M   'P 1'
#
loop_
_entity.id
_entity.type
_entity.pdbx_description
1 polymer ?
#
loop_
_entity_poly.entity_id
_entity_poly.type
_entity_poly.pdbx_seq_one_letter_code
_entity_poly.pdbx_strand_id
1 'polypeptide(L)'
;MGEYLLGIDIGTSACKIAVFAKDGTVKATGTGDYQVYYPHSGWAEQNPEEWWEAVCDAIPRVLIKGNISPEEIKGIGIDGQSWSAIAVDKDGNVLTNTPIWMDTRATDICEEFNEKIGKDKIFELCGNSLQPSYTTAKIIWYQRNLPEVYAKIYKILQSNSYIAYKLTGVMTQDLSQGYGLHCFDMRTGTWNEEMCQEFGFSSELLPEIHACHEVIGEVNEKAAKESGLAEGTPVVAGGLDAACGTLGAGVIHSGETQEQGGQAGGMSICTDQYRADKRLILGFHVVPDCWLLQGGTTGGGGVMRWLEREFGAYEREEGKRQGKSSLDLFNEEAAAVAPGSDGVIFLPYMSGERTPIWDPNAKGVYYGLDFSKTKGHFIRAAMEGTAYALKHNLDVAEEAGAEVEVLRAMGGSANSLLWTQIKSDITGKPIVVPSSDTATTLGAVILAGVGIGMYKDFDEAVKLTVEEKRSHEPNNENRKVYDRNYETYIELYKQLKDTMAKNHE
;
A
#
# COMPACT_ATOMS: atom_id res chain seq x y z
N MET A 1 23.91 5.91 -26.16
CA MET A 1 23.61 5.03 -25.03
C MET A 1 22.42 5.60 -24.31
N GLY A 2 21.41 4.78 -24.04
CA GLY A 2 20.26 5.20 -23.25
C GLY A 2 20.67 5.44 -21.78
N GLU A 3 19.89 6.25 -21.08
CA GLU A 3 20.00 6.43 -19.63
C GLU A 3 18.67 6.00 -19.02
N TYR A 4 18.71 4.88 -18.31
CA TYR A 4 17.51 4.25 -17.75
C TYR A 4 17.63 4.10 -16.24
N LEU A 5 16.48 4.00 -15.57
CA LEU A 5 16.35 3.64 -14.17
C LEU A 5 15.67 2.28 -14.06
N LEU A 6 16.11 1.47 -13.12
CA LEU A 6 15.52 0.16 -12.81
C LEU A 6 14.75 0.24 -11.50
N GLY A 7 13.47 -0.16 -11.52
CA GLY A 7 12.63 -0.33 -10.33
C GLY A 7 12.43 -1.81 -10.00
N ILE A 8 12.52 -2.15 -8.72
CA ILE A 8 12.28 -3.47 -8.15
C ILE A 8 11.19 -3.35 -7.09
N ASP A 9 10.06 -4.00 -7.31
CA ASP A 9 8.94 -4.08 -6.36
C ASP A 9 8.88 -5.50 -5.78
N ILE A 10 9.07 -5.64 -4.47
CA ILE A 10 8.96 -6.91 -3.74
C ILE A 10 7.55 -7.02 -3.16
N GLY A 11 6.61 -7.45 -3.99
CA GLY A 11 5.23 -7.66 -3.59
C GLY A 11 5.01 -8.97 -2.82
N THR A 12 3.76 -9.24 -2.43
CA THR A 12 3.41 -10.44 -1.65
C THR A 12 3.53 -11.75 -2.46
N SER A 13 3.20 -11.73 -3.74
CA SER A 13 3.14 -12.96 -4.56
C SER A 13 4.23 -13.05 -5.62
N ALA A 14 4.86 -11.93 -5.95
CA ALA A 14 5.86 -11.83 -7.01
C ALA A 14 6.67 -10.56 -6.87
N CYS A 15 7.91 -10.56 -7.32
CA CYS A 15 8.61 -9.32 -7.62
C CYS A 15 8.21 -8.81 -9.01
N LYS A 16 8.21 -7.48 -9.15
CA LYS A 16 8.07 -6.81 -10.46
C LYS A 16 9.31 -6.01 -10.73
N ILE A 17 9.82 -6.18 -11.92
CA ILE A 17 10.97 -5.42 -12.42
C ILE A 17 10.48 -4.54 -13.57
N ALA A 18 10.83 -3.26 -13.53
CA ALA A 18 10.51 -2.35 -14.61
C ALA A 18 11.69 -1.41 -14.91
N VAL A 19 11.97 -1.20 -16.18
CA VAL A 19 12.97 -0.25 -16.66
C VAL A 19 12.26 0.96 -17.26
N PHE A 20 12.68 2.14 -16.81
CA PHE A 20 12.09 3.41 -17.22
C PHE A 20 13.12 4.33 -17.88
N ALA A 21 12.68 5.04 -18.89
CA ALA A 21 13.42 6.20 -19.39
C ALA A 21 13.24 7.40 -18.45
N LYS A 22 14.05 8.42 -18.60
CA LYS A 22 14.01 9.65 -17.80
C LYS A 22 12.64 10.36 -17.78
N ASP A 23 11.83 10.18 -18.82
CA ASP A 23 10.49 10.75 -18.94
C ASP A 23 9.37 9.87 -18.32
N GLY A 24 9.73 8.81 -17.60
CA GLY A 24 8.77 7.88 -17.01
C GLY A 24 8.22 6.82 -17.98
N THR A 25 8.65 6.85 -19.26
CA THR A 25 8.24 5.82 -20.24
C THR A 25 8.77 4.45 -19.84
N VAL A 26 7.88 3.48 -19.68
CA VAL A 26 8.23 2.07 -19.42
C VAL A 26 8.87 1.46 -20.68
N LYS A 27 10.10 0.98 -20.59
CA LYS A 27 10.82 0.33 -21.68
C LYS A 27 10.64 -1.19 -21.67
N ALA A 28 10.68 -1.79 -20.52
CA ALA A 28 10.44 -3.22 -20.33
C ALA A 28 9.97 -3.51 -18.92
N THR A 29 9.19 -4.59 -18.79
CA THR A 29 8.74 -5.11 -17.50
C THR A 29 8.83 -6.62 -17.48
N GLY A 30 8.95 -7.18 -16.29
CA GLY A 30 8.90 -8.61 -16.02
C GLY A 30 8.54 -8.89 -14.57
N THR A 31 8.26 -10.15 -14.29
CA THR A 31 7.92 -10.63 -12.94
C THR A 31 8.74 -11.88 -12.62
N GLY A 32 8.99 -12.09 -11.33
CA GLY A 32 9.51 -13.34 -10.79
C GLY A 32 8.61 -13.79 -9.65
N ASP A 33 8.14 -15.03 -9.69
CA ASP A 33 7.17 -15.56 -8.73
C ASP A 33 7.87 -16.23 -7.55
N TYR A 34 7.25 -16.17 -6.37
CA TYR A 34 7.63 -16.90 -5.16
C TYR A 34 6.38 -17.21 -4.32
N GLN A 35 6.54 -18.03 -3.30
CA GLN A 35 5.41 -18.55 -2.55
C GLN A 35 5.23 -17.86 -1.19
N VAL A 36 3.98 -17.87 -0.71
CA VAL A 36 3.65 -17.62 0.69
C VAL A 36 3.39 -18.97 1.35
N TYR A 37 4.03 -19.21 2.48
CA TYR A 37 3.88 -20.43 3.28
C TYR A 37 2.92 -20.19 4.44
N TYR A 38 2.02 -21.13 4.68
CA TYR A 38 1.04 -21.09 5.77
C TYR A 38 1.19 -22.32 6.67
N PRO A 39 2.29 -22.40 7.47
CA PRO A 39 2.58 -23.60 8.26
C PRO A 39 1.55 -23.88 9.37
N HIS A 40 0.90 -22.84 9.88
CA HIS A 40 -0.15 -22.93 10.90
C HIS A 40 -1.26 -21.91 10.62
N SER A 41 -2.41 -22.09 11.28
CA SER A 41 -3.49 -21.09 11.21
C SER A 41 -3.01 -19.72 11.72
N GLY A 42 -3.26 -18.65 10.96
CA GLY A 42 -2.82 -17.30 11.28
C GLY A 42 -1.34 -17.00 10.98
N TRP A 43 -0.56 -17.98 10.51
CA TRP A 43 0.82 -17.78 10.11
C TRP A 43 0.91 -17.56 8.61
N ALA A 44 1.70 -16.58 8.22
CA ALA A 44 2.02 -16.30 6.82
C ALA A 44 3.48 -15.86 6.73
N GLU A 45 4.31 -16.67 6.07
CA GLU A 45 5.75 -16.43 5.99
C GLU A 45 6.30 -16.67 4.60
N GLN A 46 7.47 -16.09 4.33
CA GLN A 46 8.20 -16.26 3.09
C GLN A 46 9.69 -16.48 3.34
N ASN A 47 10.37 -17.07 2.38
CA ASN A 47 11.82 -17.17 2.38
C ASN A 47 12.41 -15.98 1.60
N PRO A 48 13.16 -15.04 2.23
CA PRO A 48 13.75 -13.90 1.54
C PRO A 48 14.76 -14.28 0.45
N GLU A 49 15.40 -15.46 0.52
CA GLU A 49 16.29 -15.93 -0.54
C GLU A 49 15.52 -16.18 -1.85
N GLU A 50 14.28 -16.65 -1.78
CA GLU A 50 13.43 -16.82 -2.97
C GLU A 50 13.10 -15.47 -3.63
N TRP A 51 13.01 -14.38 -2.86
CA TRP A 51 12.86 -13.04 -3.45
C TRP A 51 14.09 -12.65 -4.26
N TRP A 52 15.30 -12.89 -3.70
CA TRP A 52 16.55 -12.60 -4.40
C TRP A 52 16.72 -13.47 -5.66
N GLU A 53 16.41 -14.75 -5.59
CA GLU A 53 16.43 -15.65 -6.74
C GLU A 53 15.48 -15.18 -7.84
N ALA A 54 14.24 -14.77 -7.46
CA ALA A 54 13.25 -14.25 -8.40
C ALA A 54 13.71 -12.93 -9.06
N VAL A 55 14.34 -12.04 -8.29
CA VAL A 55 14.92 -10.79 -8.82
C VAL A 55 16.06 -11.09 -9.80
N CYS A 56 16.97 -11.99 -9.45
CA CYS A 56 18.10 -12.39 -10.32
C CYS A 56 17.65 -13.07 -11.61
N ASP A 57 16.55 -13.83 -11.57
CA ASP A 57 15.97 -14.45 -12.77
C ASP A 57 15.21 -13.42 -13.64
N ALA A 58 14.52 -12.46 -13.04
CA ALA A 58 13.69 -11.50 -13.76
C ALA A 58 14.50 -10.40 -14.45
N ILE A 59 15.55 -9.86 -13.82
CA ILE A 59 16.35 -8.74 -14.36
C ILE A 59 16.92 -9.02 -15.74
N PRO A 60 17.65 -10.13 -15.99
CA PRO A 60 18.20 -10.41 -17.33
C PRO A 60 17.12 -10.53 -18.40
N ARG A 61 15.97 -11.13 -18.07
CA ARG A 61 14.84 -11.25 -19.00
C ARG A 61 14.26 -9.89 -19.39
N VAL A 62 14.18 -8.98 -18.43
CA VAL A 62 13.69 -7.60 -18.65
C VAL A 62 14.68 -6.80 -19.51
N LEU A 63 15.97 -6.88 -19.23
CA LEU A 63 17.01 -6.21 -20.00
C LEU A 63 17.04 -6.70 -21.46
N ILE A 64 16.99 -8.01 -21.67
CA ILE A 64 16.90 -8.62 -23.02
C ILE A 64 15.63 -8.15 -23.75
N LYS A 65 14.47 -8.20 -23.09
CA LYS A 65 13.18 -7.78 -23.66
C LYS A 65 13.20 -6.30 -24.09
N GLY A 66 13.85 -5.44 -23.29
CA GLY A 66 14.00 -4.02 -23.59
C GLY A 66 15.11 -3.69 -24.57
N ASN A 67 15.95 -4.68 -24.95
CA ASN A 67 17.21 -4.48 -25.69
C ASN A 67 18.08 -3.41 -25.03
N ILE A 68 18.26 -3.53 -23.70
CA ILE A 68 18.98 -2.59 -22.82
C ILE A 68 20.24 -3.29 -22.31
N SER A 69 21.40 -2.63 -22.42
CA SER A 69 22.63 -3.13 -21.80
C SER A 69 22.66 -2.77 -20.31
N PRO A 70 23.26 -3.62 -19.45
CA PRO A 70 23.36 -3.33 -18.01
C PRO A 70 23.96 -1.98 -17.68
N GLU A 71 24.93 -1.50 -18.48
CA GLU A 71 25.63 -0.22 -18.31
C GLU A 71 24.73 1.00 -18.63
N GLU A 72 23.59 0.79 -19.27
CA GLU A 72 22.60 1.84 -19.52
C GLU A 72 21.70 2.09 -18.32
N ILE A 73 21.69 1.20 -17.31
CA ILE A 73 21.01 1.41 -16.04
C ILE A 73 21.87 2.34 -15.17
N LYS A 74 21.34 3.53 -14.85
CA LYS A 74 22.06 4.58 -14.13
C LYS A 74 21.79 4.62 -12.63
N GLY A 75 20.69 3.99 -12.20
CA GLY A 75 20.32 3.90 -10.79
C GLY A 75 19.22 2.88 -10.58
N ILE A 76 19.17 2.34 -9.36
CA ILE A 76 18.24 1.30 -8.95
C ILE A 76 17.46 1.79 -7.75
N GLY A 77 16.11 1.78 -7.87
CA GLY A 77 15.17 2.00 -6.77
C GLY A 77 14.46 0.70 -6.41
N ILE A 78 14.21 0.53 -5.13
CA ILE A 78 13.60 -0.70 -4.60
C ILE A 78 12.44 -0.31 -3.70
N ASP A 79 11.30 -0.92 -3.91
CA ASP A 79 10.20 -0.88 -2.96
C ASP A 79 9.82 -2.30 -2.53
N GLY A 80 9.10 -2.41 -1.44
CA GLY A 80 8.69 -3.72 -0.98
C GLY A 80 7.57 -3.70 0.05
N GLN A 81 6.98 -4.89 0.22
CA GLN A 81 5.87 -5.13 1.13
C GLN A 81 6.20 -4.77 2.59
N SER A 82 5.18 -4.41 3.34
CA SER A 82 5.28 -3.89 4.70
C SER A 82 5.77 -4.92 5.72
N TRP A 83 6.48 -4.43 6.72
CA TRP A 83 6.64 -5.01 8.06
C TRP A 83 7.18 -6.44 8.09
N SER A 84 8.03 -6.81 7.17
CA SER A 84 8.83 -8.03 7.26
C SER A 84 9.75 -7.95 8.50
N ALA A 85 10.11 -9.13 9.03
CA ALA A 85 11.07 -9.21 10.14
C ALA A 85 12.21 -10.15 9.74
N ILE A 86 12.99 -9.75 8.73
CA ILE A 86 14.04 -10.60 8.16
C ILE A 86 15.23 -10.66 9.11
N ALA A 87 15.37 -11.79 9.80
CA ALA A 87 16.46 -12.04 10.72
C ALA A 87 17.72 -12.49 9.95
N VAL A 88 18.79 -11.69 9.99
CA VAL A 88 20.06 -12.01 9.34
C VAL A 88 21.20 -12.07 10.36
N ASP A 89 22.19 -12.95 10.11
CA ASP A 89 23.43 -13.03 10.89
C ASP A 89 24.47 -11.98 10.40
N LYS A 90 25.66 -12.01 11.00
CA LYS A 90 26.77 -11.07 10.65
C LYS A 90 27.27 -11.24 9.23
N ASP A 91 27.10 -12.41 8.64
CA ASP A 91 27.48 -12.71 7.27
C ASP A 91 26.35 -12.43 6.29
N GLY A 92 25.18 -11.99 6.80
CA GLY A 92 23.98 -11.67 6.02
C GLY A 92 23.16 -12.88 5.60
N ASN A 93 23.39 -14.04 6.20
CA ASN A 93 22.56 -15.22 5.94
C ASN A 93 21.21 -15.07 6.62
N VAL A 94 20.15 -15.41 5.93
CA VAL A 94 18.79 -15.48 6.50
C VAL A 94 18.71 -16.65 7.48
N LEU A 95 18.28 -16.39 8.71
CA LEU A 95 18.28 -17.36 9.78
C LEU A 95 16.99 -18.20 9.83
N THR A 96 15.89 -17.68 9.31
CA THR A 96 14.59 -18.36 9.27
C THR A 96 13.68 -17.68 8.24
N ASN A 97 12.61 -18.34 7.81
CA ASN A 97 11.56 -17.68 7.06
C ASN A 97 11.04 -16.44 7.81
N THR A 98 10.70 -15.39 7.06
CA THR A 98 10.19 -14.15 7.66
C THR A 98 8.67 -14.15 7.70
N PRO A 99 8.03 -13.85 8.85
CA PRO A 99 6.62 -13.51 8.90
C PRO A 99 6.37 -12.23 8.12
N ILE A 100 5.38 -12.24 7.23
CA ILE A 100 4.99 -11.08 6.41
C ILE A 100 3.81 -10.32 7.03
N TRP A 101 3.32 -9.29 6.37
CA TRP A 101 2.28 -8.39 6.89
C TRP A 101 0.92 -9.06 7.20
N MET A 102 0.64 -10.23 6.62
CA MET A 102 -0.59 -11.02 6.89
C MET A 102 -0.48 -11.90 8.13
N ASP A 103 0.71 -12.03 8.71
CA ASP A 103 0.96 -12.92 9.83
C ASP A 103 0.39 -12.39 11.15
N THR A 104 -0.32 -13.23 11.87
CA THR A 104 -0.97 -12.87 13.15
C THR A 104 -0.48 -13.70 14.35
N ARG A 105 0.65 -14.45 14.19
CA ARG A 105 1.19 -15.33 15.24
C ARG A 105 1.52 -14.63 16.57
N ALA A 106 1.76 -13.32 16.53
CA ALA A 106 2.17 -12.52 17.67
C ALA A 106 1.01 -11.78 18.36
N THR A 107 -0.24 -12.22 18.19
CA THR A 107 -1.44 -11.56 18.77
C THR A 107 -1.35 -11.47 20.29
N ASP A 108 -1.04 -12.57 20.98
CA ASP A 108 -0.93 -12.62 22.44
C ASP A 108 0.18 -11.69 22.98
N ILE A 109 1.28 -11.55 22.20
CA ILE A 109 2.37 -10.62 22.50
C ILE A 109 1.89 -9.18 22.45
N CYS A 110 1.08 -8.84 21.44
CA CYS A 110 0.52 -7.49 21.33
C CYS A 110 -0.41 -7.16 22.50
N GLU A 111 -1.25 -8.11 22.93
CA GLU A 111 -2.13 -7.94 24.08
C GLU A 111 -1.32 -7.68 25.34
N GLU A 112 -0.32 -8.52 25.63
CA GLU A 112 0.57 -8.39 26.80
C GLU A 112 1.29 -7.04 26.82
N PHE A 113 1.91 -6.61 25.71
CA PHE A 113 2.67 -5.36 25.67
C PHE A 113 1.76 -4.13 25.69
N ASN A 114 0.56 -4.22 25.13
CA ASN A 114 -0.47 -3.19 25.26
C ASN A 114 -0.92 -3.00 26.73
N GLU A 115 -0.93 -4.07 27.53
CA GLU A 115 -1.21 -3.98 28.97
C GLU A 115 0.01 -3.48 29.76
N LYS A 116 1.21 -4.00 29.44
CA LYS A 116 2.46 -3.72 30.17
C LYS A 116 2.95 -2.28 29.97
N ILE A 117 3.04 -1.82 28.74
CA ILE A 117 3.55 -0.48 28.37
C ILE A 117 2.42 0.56 28.41
N GLY A 118 1.23 0.15 27.99
CA GLY A 118 0.06 1.01 27.80
C GLY A 118 -0.12 1.44 26.34
N LYS A 119 -1.33 1.21 25.81
CA LYS A 119 -1.70 1.52 24.41
C LYS A 119 -1.42 2.99 24.05
N ASP A 120 -1.70 3.90 25.00
CA ASP A 120 -1.53 5.35 24.77
C ASP A 120 -0.05 5.72 24.64
N LYS A 121 0.82 5.17 25.50
CA LYS A 121 2.27 5.43 25.44
C LYS A 121 2.89 4.91 24.14
N ILE A 122 2.49 3.70 23.70
CA ILE A 122 2.95 3.13 22.42
C ILE A 122 2.51 4.02 21.27
N PHE A 123 1.23 4.41 21.24
CA PHE A 123 0.68 5.28 20.19
C PHE A 123 1.33 6.66 20.17
N GLU A 124 1.60 7.25 21.32
CA GLU A 124 2.16 8.61 21.45
C GLU A 124 3.55 8.73 20.77
N LEU A 125 4.36 7.67 20.85
CA LEU A 125 5.68 7.64 20.20
C LEU A 125 5.58 7.37 18.69
N CYS A 126 4.92 6.28 18.30
CA CYS A 126 4.97 5.81 16.92
C CYS A 126 3.74 6.21 16.07
N GLY A 127 2.74 6.87 16.66
CA GLY A 127 1.53 7.29 15.95
C GLY A 127 0.64 6.14 15.44
N ASN A 128 0.92 4.90 15.85
CA ASN A 128 0.20 3.69 15.45
C ASN A 128 -0.04 2.76 16.64
N SER A 129 -1.15 2.02 16.61
CA SER A 129 -1.45 0.98 17.59
C SER A 129 -0.61 -0.27 17.32
N LEU A 130 -0.14 -0.93 18.39
CA LEU A 130 0.59 -2.20 18.26
C LEU A 130 -0.33 -3.31 17.76
N GLN A 131 0.06 -3.97 16.67
CA GLN A 131 -0.66 -5.07 16.07
C GLN A 131 0.28 -6.21 15.65
N PRO A 132 -0.21 -7.47 15.53
CA PRO A 132 0.63 -8.63 15.25
C PRO A 132 1.29 -8.61 13.87
N SER A 133 0.72 -7.89 12.92
CA SER A 133 1.29 -7.72 11.57
C SER A 133 2.57 -6.90 11.54
N TYR A 134 2.84 -6.09 12.57
CA TYR A 134 4.00 -5.21 12.62
C TYR A 134 5.28 -5.93 13.08
N THR A 135 6.42 -5.40 12.68
CA THR A 135 7.75 -5.99 12.88
C THR A 135 8.11 -6.14 14.37
N THR A 136 7.73 -5.17 15.23
CA THR A 136 8.01 -5.22 16.67
C THR A 136 7.55 -6.53 17.31
N ALA A 137 6.29 -6.90 17.10
CA ALA A 137 5.72 -8.11 17.71
C ALA A 137 6.41 -9.39 17.20
N LYS A 138 6.86 -9.41 15.96
CA LYS A 138 7.60 -10.53 15.34
C LYS A 138 8.99 -10.69 15.91
N ILE A 139 9.71 -9.60 16.23
CA ILE A 139 11.01 -9.64 16.90
C ILE A 139 10.87 -10.29 18.27
N ILE A 140 9.87 -9.90 19.06
CA ILE A 140 9.59 -10.47 20.37
C ILE A 140 9.18 -11.94 20.24
N TRP A 141 8.42 -12.28 19.19
CA TRP A 141 8.07 -13.67 18.91
C TRP A 141 9.31 -14.52 18.64
N TYR A 142 10.29 -14.05 17.87
CA TYR A 142 11.57 -14.75 17.67
C TYR A 142 12.30 -14.96 19.00
N GLN A 143 12.38 -13.92 19.83
CA GLN A 143 13.04 -14.01 21.13
C GLN A 143 12.46 -15.14 22.01
N ARG A 144 11.13 -15.31 21.99
CA ARG A 144 10.43 -16.27 22.84
C ARG A 144 10.39 -17.67 22.27
N ASN A 145 10.17 -17.79 20.97
CA ASN A 145 9.87 -19.07 20.34
C ASN A 145 11.05 -19.66 19.57
N LEU A 146 12.02 -18.85 19.18
CA LEU A 146 13.23 -19.26 18.47
C LEU A 146 14.49 -18.67 19.13
N PRO A 147 14.74 -18.93 20.43
CA PRO A 147 15.84 -18.28 21.16
C PRO A 147 17.22 -18.56 20.56
N GLU A 148 17.45 -19.74 19.97
CA GLU A 148 18.71 -20.07 19.29
C GLU A 148 18.90 -19.28 17.98
N VAL A 149 17.82 -18.95 17.27
CA VAL A 149 17.84 -18.07 16.11
C VAL A 149 18.06 -16.64 16.57
N TYR A 150 17.28 -16.18 17.55
CA TYR A 150 17.35 -14.83 18.10
C TYR A 150 18.77 -14.46 18.57
N ALA A 151 19.46 -15.39 19.24
CA ALA A 151 20.83 -15.18 19.71
C ALA A 151 21.86 -14.97 18.58
N LYS A 152 21.53 -15.32 17.35
CA LYS A 152 22.41 -15.15 16.17
C LYS A 152 22.05 -13.94 15.34
N ILE A 153 20.92 -13.28 15.62
CA ILE A 153 20.48 -12.13 14.83
C ILE A 153 21.49 -11.00 15.00
N TYR A 154 22.02 -10.55 13.88
CA TYR A 154 22.84 -9.36 13.80
C TYR A 154 21.99 -8.14 13.46
N LYS A 155 21.11 -8.24 12.44
CA LYS A 155 20.17 -7.20 12.05
C LYS A 155 18.80 -7.78 11.67
N ILE A 156 17.77 -6.96 11.84
CA ILE A 156 16.42 -7.20 11.30
C ILE A 156 16.24 -6.26 10.10
N LEU A 157 15.95 -6.83 8.94
CA LEU A 157 15.75 -6.08 7.69
C LEU A 157 14.28 -6.10 7.26
N GLN A 158 13.92 -5.12 6.41
CA GLN A 158 12.66 -5.09 5.69
C GLN A 158 12.84 -5.67 4.27
N SER A 159 11.75 -5.86 3.53
CA SER A 159 11.78 -6.50 2.21
C SER A 159 12.67 -5.75 1.20
N ASN A 160 12.48 -4.43 1.06
CA ASN A 160 13.30 -3.57 0.20
C ASN A 160 14.76 -3.51 0.67
N SER A 161 14.98 -3.36 1.97
CA SER A 161 16.34 -3.27 2.52
C SER A 161 17.13 -4.57 2.42
N TYR A 162 16.45 -5.72 2.42
CA TYR A 162 17.10 -7.00 2.15
C TYR A 162 17.63 -7.10 0.72
N ILE A 163 16.83 -6.68 -0.28
CA ILE A 163 17.29 -6.65 -1.69
C ILE A 163 18.39 -5.60 -1.87
N ALA A 164 18.28 -4.43 -1.23
CA ALA A 164 19.32 -3.43 -1.22
C ALA A 164 20.63 -3.98 -0.64
N TYR A 165 20.56 -4.73 0.47
CA TYR A 165 21.71 -5.44 1.05
C TYR A 165 22.30 -6.48 0.09
N LYS A 166 21.50 -7.29 -0.58
CA LYS A 166 21.97 -8.29 -1.56
C LYS A 166 22.73 -7.62 -2.71
N LEU A 167 22.26 -6.43 -3.15
CA LEU A 167 22.91 -5.67 -4.23
C LEU A 167 24.20 -4.98 -3.78
N THR A 168 24.23 -4.40 -2.59
CA THR A 168 25.31 -3.49 -2.17
C THR A 168 26.22 -4.04 -1.07
N GLY A 169 25.71 -4.94 -0.24
CA GLY A 169 26.34 -5.38 1.01
C GLY A 169 26.07 -4.46 2.19
N VAL A 170 25.24 -3.42 2.05
CA VAL A 170 24.93 -2.44 3.12
C VAL A 170 23.56 -2.76 3.72
N MET A 171 23.50 -2.96 5.04
CA MET A 171 22.26 -3.21 5.78
C MET A 171 21.67 -1.89 6.26
N THR A 172 20.49 -1.55 5.76
CA THR A 172 19.82 -0.26 6.01
C THR A 172 18.42 -0.43 6.49
N GLN A 173 17.86 0.64 7.07
CA GLN A 173 16.45 0.89 7.28
C GLN A 173 16.08 2.18 6.56
N ASP A 174 15.02 2.18 5.78
CA ASP A 174 14.45 3.41 5.23
C ASP A 174 13.41 4.04 6.17
N LEU A 175 13.18 5.35 6.04
CA LEU A 175 12.22 6.07 6.88
C LEU A 175 10.79 5.51 6.76
N SER A 176 10.36 5.16 5.55
CA SER A 176 8.95 4.81 5.28
C SER A 176 8.51 3.47 5.88
N GLN A 177 9.42 2.52 6.07
CA GLN A 177 9.15 1.24 6.73
C GLN A 177 9.27 1.32 8.27
N GLY A 178 9.80 2.42 8.81
CA GLY A 178 10.07 2.58 10.25
C GLY A 178 8.85 2.41 11.14
N TYR A 179 7.67 2.83 10.70
CA TYR A 179 6.45 2.75 11.52
C TYR A 179 5.99 1.33 11.85
N GLY A 180 6.53 0.31 11.20
CA GLY A 180 6.35 -1.09 11.58
C GLY A 180 7.08 -1.47 12.87
N LEU A 181 7.96 -0.59 13.37
CA LEU A 181 8.76 -0.77 14.57
C LEU A 181 8.32 0.25 15.64
N HIS A 182 7.65 -0.22 16.70
CA HIS A 182 7.05 0.64 17.73
C HIS A 182 8.07 1.29 18.69
N CYS A 183 9.34 1.17 18.40
CA CYS A 183 10.45 1.97 18.94
C CYS A 183 10.94 3.04 17.96
N PHE A 184 10.27 3.24 16.82
CA PHE A 184 10.57 4.30 15.87
C PHE A 184 9.77 5.56 16.23
N ASP A 185 10.48 6.66 16.49
CA ASP A 185 9.83 7.95 16.75
C ASP A 185 9.36 8.58 15.43
N MET A 186 8.05 8.59 15.24
CA MET A 186 7.41 9.10 14.01
C MET A 186 7.46 10.62 13.87
N ARG A 187 7.97 11.36 14.85
CA ARG A 187 8.20 12.82 14.75
C ARG A 187 9.59 13.14 14.20
N THR A 188 10.57 12.36 14.64
CA THR A 188 11.99 12.61 14.35
C THR A 188 12.60 11.67 13.32
N GLY A 189 11.96 10.55 13.02
CA GLY A 189 12.50 9.52 12.13
C GLY A 189 13.73 8.80 12.73
N THR A 190 13.76 8.60 14.04
CA THR A 190 14.89 7.99 14.75
C THR A 190 14.47 6.82 15.64
N TRP A 191 15.42 5.94 15.99
CA TRP A 191 15.18 4.89 16.97
C TRP A 191 15.12 5.46 18.39
N ASN A 192 14.14 5.00 19.17
CA ASN A 192 14.02 5.28 20.60
C ASN A 192 14.51 4.07 21.40
N GLU A 193 15.70 4.21 22.02
CA GLU A 193 16.34 3.14 22.77
C GLU A 193 15.55 2.72 24.01
N GLU A 194 14.90 3.66 24.71
CA GLU A 194 14.07 3.37 25.87
C GLU A 194 12.90 2.46 25.49
N MET A 195 12.23 2.76 24.38
CA MET A 195 11.15 1.91 23.88
C MET A 195 11.63 0.54 23.40
N CYS A 196 12.80 0.43 22.77
CA CYS A 196 13.40 -0.87 22.47
C CYS A 196 13.58 -1.70 23.74
N GLN A 197 14.10 -1.11 24.81
CA GLN A 197 14.28 -1.77 26.10
C GLN A 197 12.94 -2.16 26.76
N GLU A 198 11.92 -1.33 26.68
CA GLU A 198 10.57 -1.65 27.18
C GLU A 198 9.95 -2.83 26.44
N PHE A 199 10.18 -2.94 25.12
CA PHE A 199 9.80 -4.12 24.33
C PHE A 199 10.72 -5.33 24.55
N GLY A 200 11.85 -5.16 25.21
CA GLY A 200 12.76 -6.23 25.64
C GLY A 200 13.76 -6.68 24.58
N PHE A 201 14.11 -5.82 23.62
CA PHE A 201 15.18 -6.07 22.65
C PHE A 201 16.15 -4.88 22.53
N SER A 202 17.34 -5.11 21.97
CA SER A 202 18.35 -4.08 21.77
C SER A 202 18.12 -3.32 20.47
N SER A 203 18.29 -1.99 20.48
CA SER A 203 18.34 -1.16 19.27
C SER A 203 19.47 -1.54 18.32
N GLU A 204 20.50 -2.26 18.81
CA GLU A 204 21.59 -2.79 17.97
C GLU A 204 21.09 -3.79 16.90
N LEU A 205 19.91 -4.41 17.10
CA LEU A 205 19.29 -5.26 16.09
C LEU A 205 18.75 -4.48 14.89
N LEU A 206 18.61 -3.15 15.01
CA LEU A 206 18.04 -2.30 14.00
C LEU A 206 19.16 -1.67 13.15
N PRO A 207 19.00 -1.62 11.83
CA PRO A 207 19.97 -0.95 10.94
C PRO A 207 19.98 0.57 11.11
N GLU A 208 20.99 1.21 10.52
CA GLU A 208 21.02 2.66 10.36
C GLU A 208 19.89 3.13 9.45
N ILE A 209 19.29 4.26 9.82
CA ILE A 209 18.15 4.84 9.10
C ILE A 209 18.64 5.78 8.00
N HIS A 210 18.10 5.64 6.81
CA HIS A 210 18.42 6.45 5.63
C HIS A 210 17.15 7.08 5.04
N ALA A 211 17.30 8.24 4.39
CA ALA A 211 16.27 8.79 3.54
C ALA A 211 16.01 7.86 2.34
N CYS A 212 14.76 7.73 1.91
CA CYS A 212 14.40 6.74 0.89
C CYS A 212 15.12 6.92 -0.46
N HIS A 213 15.47 8.16 -0.82
CA HIS A 213 16.21 8.50 -2.05
C HIS A 213 17.75 8.52 -1.86
N GLU A 214 18.24 8.31 -0.65
CA GLU A 214 19.68 8.32 -0.38
C GLU A 214 20.38 7.14 -1.05
N VAL A 215 21.47 7.41 -1.78
CA VAL A 215 22.32 6.36 -2.35
C VAL A 215 23.08 5.70 -1.23
N ILE A 216 22.78 4.43 -0.95
CA ILE A 216 23.38 3.66 0.15
C ILE A 216 24.59 2.84 -0.26
N GLY A 217 24.84 2.72 -1.55
CA GLY A 217 25.94 1.95 -2.12
C GLY A 217 25.76 1.70 -3.60
N GLU A 218 26.60 0.83 -4.14
CA GLU A 218 26.61 0.44 -5.54
C GLU A 218 26.50 -1.08 -5.68
N VAL A 219 26.02 -1.55 -6.82
CA VAL A 219 25.99 -2.99 -7.14
C VAL A 219 27.39 -3.56 -7.03
N ASN A 220 27.60 -4.51 -6.12
CA ASN A 220 28.88 -5.16 -5.90
C ASN A 220 29.15 -6.27 -6.93
N GLU A 221 30.42 -6.75 -7.02
CA GLU A 221 30.84 -7.79 -7.97
C GLU A 221 29.99 -9.07 -7.90
N LYS A 222 29.60 -9.52 -6.68
CA LYS A 222 28.79 -10.71 -6.49
C LYS A 222 27.40 -10.51 -7.06
N ALA A 223 26.74 -9.43 -6.69
CA ALA A 223 25.40 -9.08 -7.16
C ALA A 223 25.36 -8.88 -8.68
N ALA A 224 26.38 -8.24 -9.26
CA ALA A 224 26.51 -8.08 -10.70
C ALA A 224 26.53 -9.44 -11.43
N LYS A 225 27.27 -10.42 -10.92
CA LYS A 225 27.33 -11.77 -11.48
C LYS A 225 26.01 -12.54 -11.35
N GLU A 226 25.30 -12.36 -10.21
CA GLU A 226 24.05 -13.08 -9.94
C GLU A 226 22.86 -12.48 -10.70
N SER A 227 22.77 -11.14 -10.76
CA SER A 227 21.61 -10.42 -11.32
C SER A 227 21.76 -10.01 -12.78
N GLY A 228 22.99 -10.01 -13.32
CA GLY A 228 23.29 -9.49 -14.66
C GLY A 228 23.30 -7.96 -14.77
N LEU A 229 23.28 -7.23 -13.65
CA LEU A 229 23.45 -5.79 -13.59
C LEU A 229 24.93 -5.41 -13.74
N ALA A 230 25.20 -4.16 -14.09
CA ALA A 230 26.58 -3.65 -14.11
C ALA A 230 27.06 -3.37 -12.68
N GLU A 231 28.28 -3.84 -12.35
CA GLU A 231 28.98 -3.44 -11.13
C GLU A 231 29.14 -1.92 -11.08
N GLY A 232 29.00 -1.32 -9.90
CA GLY A 232 29.09 0.12 -9.71
C GLY A 232 27.80 0.90 -9.99
N THR A 233 26.70 0.24 -10.35
CA THR A 233 25.40 0.92 -10.51
C THR A 233 24.88 1.37 -9.15
N PRO A 234 24.55 2.68 -8.94
CA PRO A 234 24.05 3.18 -7.66
C PRO A 234 22.70 2.59 -7.26
N VAL A 235 22.55 2.32 -5.96
CA VAL A 235 21.32 1.79 -5.35
C VAL A 235 20.88 2.72 -4.22
N VAL A 236 19.62 3.13 -4.23
CA VAL A 236 19.05 3.93 -3.13
C VAL A 236 18.43 3.04 -2.05
N ALA A 237 18.20 3.60 -0.86
CA ALA A 237 17.59 2.89 0.27
C ALA A 237 16.20 2.32 -0.08
N GLY A 238 15.48 3.01 -0.95
CA GLY A 238 14.14 2.59 -1.37
C GLY A 238 13.10 2.82 -0.29
N GLY A 239 11.97 2.11 -0.35
CA GLY A 239 10.90 2.33 0.63
C GLY A 239 9.77 1.31 0.59
N LEU A 240 8.74 1.64 1.36
CA LEU A 240 7.48 0.90 1.42
C LEU A 240 6.73 0.98 0.09
N ASP A 241 6.21 -0.13 -0.40
CA ASP A 241 5.43 -0.25 -1.64
C ASP A 241 4.26 0.75 -1.70
N ALA A 242 3.46 0.87 -0.63
CA ALA A 242 2.33 1.81 -0.59
C ALA A 242 2.80 3.28 -0.68
N ALA A 243 3.91 3.65 -0.05
CA ALA A 243 4.45 5.00 -0.10
C ALA A 243 5.12 5.30 -1.46
N CYS A 244 5.83 4.33 -2.05
CA CYS A 244 6.33 4.43 -3.42
C CYS A 244 5.19 4.52 -4.42
N GLY A 245 4.10 3.75 -4.25
CA GLY A 245 2.90 3.85 -5.07
C GLY A 245 2.23 5.22 -4.97
N THR A 246 2.27 5.84 -3.79
CA THR A 246 1.76 7.19 -3.55
C THR A 246 2.61 8.23 -4.30
N LEU A 247 3.95 8.13 -4.24
CA LEU A 247 4.86 8.96 -5.03
C LEU A 247 4.64 8.77 -6.54
N GLY A 248 4.54 7.51 -6.99
CA GLY A 248 4.30 7.19 -8.42
C GLY A 248 2.91 7.60 -8.95
N ALA A 249 1.97 7.90 -8.06
CA ALA A 249 0.71 8.57 -8.40
C ALA A 249 0.86 10.10 -8.51
N GLY A 250 2.03 10.64 -8.18
CA GLY A 250 2.33 12.07 -8.20
C GLY A 250 1.90 12.83 -6.94
N VAL A 251 1.72 12.14 -5.83
CA VAL A 251 1.41 12.75 -4.53
C VAL A 251 2.73 13.11 -3.85
N ILE A 252 3.03 14.39 -3.74
CA ILE A 252 4.29 14.92 -3.15
C ILE A 252 4.08 16.14 -2.28
N HIS A 253 2.89 16.76 -2.30
CA HIS A 253 2.58 17.96 -1.52
C HIS A 253 1.44 17.71 -0.53
N SER A 254 1.43 18.48 0.55
CA SER A 254 0.34 18.48 1.54
C SER A 254 -1.01 18.74 0.84
N GLY A 255 -2.03 17.97 1.19
CA GLY A 255 -3.36 18.03 0.58
C GLY A 255 -3.57 17.12 -0.62
N GLU A 256 -2.51 16.69 -1.30
CA GLU A 256 -2.62 15.66 -2.34
C GLU A 256 -2.86 14.29 -1.71
N THR A 257 -3.74 13.51 -2.31
CA THR A 257 -4.17 12.22 -1.77
C THR A 257 -4.20 11.15 -2.84
N GLN A 258 -3.49 10.05 -2.64
CA GLN A 258 -3.70 8.86 -3.45
C GLN A 258 -5.01 8.19 -3.03
N GLU A 259 -5.89 7.89 -3.99
CA GLU A 259 -7.03 6.98 -3.84
C GLU A 259 -6.70 5.66 -4.53
N GLN A 260 -6.75 4.57 -3.80
CA GLN A 260 -6.45 3.24 -4.32
C GLN A 260 -7.73 2.41 -4.42
N GLY A 261 -8.12 2.07 -5.66
CA GLY A 261 -9.28 1.22 -5.94
C GLY A 261 -8.87 -0.13 -6.53
N GLY A 262 -8.11 -0.90 -5.75
CA GLY A 262 -7.69 -2.27 -6.08
C GLY A 262 -8.69 -3.33 -5.63
N GLN A 263 -8.24 -4.49 -5.12
CA GLN A 263 -9.11 -5.50 -4.47
C GLN A 263 -9.75 -4.87 -3.23
N ALA A 264 -8.97 -4.30 -2.35
CA ALA A 264 -9.38 -3.40 -1.29
C ALA A 264 -9.41 -1.95 -1.78
N GLY A 265 -10.02 -1.05 -1.03
CA GLY A 265 -9.90 0.39 -1.22
C GLY A 265 -8.91 0.98 -0.22
N GLY A 266 -8.51 2.22 -0.46
CA GLY A 266 -7.64 2.93 0.46
C GLY A 266 -7.37 4.36 0.04
N MET A 267 -6.80 5.12 0.96
CA MET A 267 -6.31 6.46 0.70
C MET A 267 -4.98 6.68 1.43
N SER A 268 -4.12 7.52 0.86
CA SER A 268 -2.88 8.00 1.46
C SER A 268 -2.79 9.51 1.23
N ILE A 269 -2.96 10.28 2.29
CA ILE A 269 -2.91 11.74 2.28
C ILE A 269 -1.50 12.19 2.62
N CYS A 270 -0.88 12.97 1.75
CA CYS A 270 0.38 13.64 2.05
C CYS A 270 0.12 14.82 3.01
N THR A 271 0.92 14.92 4.06
CA THR A 271 0.88 16.02 5.02
C THR A 271 2.31 16.42 5.40
N ASP A 272 2.56 17.72 5.52
CA ASP A 272 3.83 18.30 5.97
C ASP A 272 3.90 18.46 7.50
N GLN A 273 2.89 17.97 8.21
CA GLN A 273 2.81 18.01 9.66
C GLN A 273 2.48 16.62 10.22
N TYR A 274 3.09 16.29 11.34
CA TYR A 274 2.74 15.09 12.10
C TYR A 274 1.26 15.13 12.52
N ARG A 275 0.47 14.18 12.01
CA ARG A 275 -0.96 14.03 12.26
C ARG A 275 -1.28 12.58 12.60
N ALA A 276 -1.35 12.23 13.86
CA ALA A 276 -1.69 10.88 14.30
C ALA A 276 -3.13 10.80 14.81
N ASP A 277 -3.88 9.81 14.34
CA ASP A 277 -5.22 9.47 14.85
C ASP A 277 -5.34 7.94 14.98
N LYS A 278 -5.84 7.45 16.12
CA LYS A 278 -5.98 6.02 16.41
C LYS A 278 -6.90 5.28 15.44
N ARG A 279 -7.73 6.00 14.71
CA ARG A 279 -8.64 5.45 13.70
C ARG A 279 -7.94 5.23 12.35
N LEU A 280 -6.77 5.83 12.13
CA LEU A 280 -6.00 5.79 10.87
C LEU A 280 -4.61 5.21 11.10
N ILE A 281 -3.81 5.14 10.03
CA ILE A 281 -2.42 4.69 10.06
C ILE A 281 -1.54 5.87 9.66
N LEU A 282 -0.47 6.10 10.41
CA LEU A 282 0.52 7.13 10.10
C LEU A 282 1.83 6.47 9.65
N GLY A 283 2.35 6.87 8.49
CA GLY A 283 3.67 6.48 7.99
C GLY A 283 4.48 7.71 7.58
N PHE A 284 5.80 7.59 7.48
CA PHE A 284 6.58 8.56 6.71
C PHE A 284 6.30 8.39 5.22
N HIS A 285 6.24 9.48 4.50
CA HIS A 285 6.30 9.44 3.05
C HIS A 285 7.74 9.12 2.61
N VAL A 286 7.91 8.59 1.39
CA VAL A 286 9.23 8.45 0.77
C VAL A 286 9.80 9.80 0.29
N VAL A 287 8.95 10.82 0.19
CA VAL A 287 9.34 12.22 -0.03
C VAL A 287 9.76 12.82 1.31
N PRO A 288 10.91 13.50 1.40
CA PRO A 288 11.40 14.11 2.64
C PRO A 288 10.40 15.09 3.27
N ASP A 289 10.45 15.20 4.60
CA ASP A 289 9.68 16.15 5.41
C ASP A 289 8.16 16.00 5.29
N CYS A 290 7.69 14.83 4.83
CA CYS A 290 6.28 14.51 4.66
C CYS A 290 5.91 13.21 5.38
N TRP A 291 4.67 13.17 5.85
CA TRP A 291 4.01 11.96 6.36
C TRP A 291 2.87 11.56 5.44
N LEU A 292 2.48 10.30 5.54
CA LEU A 292 1.26 9.77 4.93
C LEU A 292 0.26 9.40 6.03
N LEU A 293 -0.88 10.08 6.05
CA LEU A 293 -2.02 9.65 6.83
C LEU A 293 -2.88 8.74 5.97
N GLN A 294 -2.98 7.47 6.38
CA GLN A 294 -3.50 6.40 5.54
C GLN A 294 -4.76 5.78 6.11
N GLY A 295 -5.66 5.44 5.22
CA GLY A 295 -6.85 4.65 5.53
C GLY A 295 -7.02 3.52 4.52
N GLY A 296 -7.53 2.38 4.99
CA GLY A 296 -7.78 1.22 4.16
C GLY A 296 -9.13 0.58 4.46
N THR A 297 -9.96 0.40 3.44
CA THR A 297 -11.22 -0.32 3.51
C THR A 297 -11.11 -1.69 2.85
N THR A 298 -11.80 -2.68 3.39
CA THR A 298 -11.84 -4.03 2.81
C THR A 298 -12.64 -4.09 1.51
N GLY A 299 -13.60 -3.18 1.34
CA GLY A 299 -14.48 -3.08 0.18
C GLY A 299 -13.98 -2.11 -0.88
N GLY A 300 -13.22 -2.59 -1.84
CA GLY A 300 -12.80 -1.84 -3.04
C GLY A 300 -13.35 -2.45 -4.33
N GLY A 301 -12.51 -2.52 -5.36
CA GLY A 301 -12.83 -3.16 -6.65
C GLY A 301 -13.22 -4.64 -6.52
N GLY A 302 -12.82 -5.28 -5.42
CA GLY A 302 -13.23 -6.64 -5.07
C GLY A 302 -14.75 -6.80 -4.93
N VAL A 303 -15.45 -5.76 -4.47
CA VAL A 303 -16.92 -5.76 -4.40
C VAL A 303 -17.55 -5.89 -5.79
N MET A 304 -17.03 -5.13 -6.76
CA MET A 304 -17.53 -5.19 -8.14
C MET A 304 -17.21 -6.53 -8.81
N ARG A 305 -16.02 -7.10 -8.55
CA ARG A 305 -15.68 -8.46 -9.02
C ARG A 305 -16.55 -9.54 -8.39
N TRP A 306 -16.87 -9.38 -7.10
CA TRP A 306 -17.83 -10.27 -6.42
C TRP A 306 -19.22 -10.19 -7.05
N LEU A 307 -19.77 -8.98 -7.25
CA LEU A 307 -21.05 -8.81 -7.92
C LEU A 307 -21.05 -9.39 -9.35
N GLU A 308 -19.99 -9.15 -10.11
CA GLU A 308 -19.83 -9.67 -11.47
C GLU A 308 -19.77 -11.21 -11.46
N ARG A 309 -19.05 -11.82 -10.54
CA ARG A 309 -18.94 -13.27 -10.42
C ARG A 309 -20.28 -13.92 -10.08
N GLU A 310 -20.98 -13.38 -9.08
CA GLU A 310 -22.21 -14.00 -8.55
C GLU A 310 -23.46 -13.65 -9.40
N PHE A 311 -23.55 -12.44 -9.93
CA PHE A 311 -24.76 -11.93 -10.59
C PHE A 311 -24.56 -11.52 -12.05
N GLY A 312 -23.33 -11.54 -12.56
CA GLY A 312 -22.98 -11.03 -13.91
C GLY A 312 -22.98 -12.10 -15.01
N ALA A 313 -23.69 -13.22 -14.87
CA ALA A 313 -23.71 -14.28 -15.88
C ALA A 313 -24.22 -13.80 -17.25
N TYR A 314 -25.29 -12.99 -17.26
CA TYR A 314 -25.83 -12.39 -18.47
C TYR A 314 -24.82 -11.43 -19.11
N GLU A 315 -24.19 -10.55 -18.34
CA GLU A 315 -23.24 -9.55 -18.85
C GLU A 315 -21.97 -10.18 -19.38
N ARG A 316 -21.52 -11.30 -18.82
CA ARG A 316 -20.40 -12.08 -19.40
C ARG A 316 -20.74 -12.62 -20.80
N GLU A 317 -21.93 -13.16 -20.99
CA GLU A 317 -22.32 -13.67 -22.31
C GLU A 317 -22.65 -12.54 -23.28
N GLU A 318 -23.36 -11.50 -22.86
CA GLU A 318 -23.72 -10.37 -23.70
C GLU A 318 -22.48 -9.52 -24.05
N GLY A 319 -21.55 -9.33 -23.10
CA GLY A 319 -20.28 -8.66 -23.34
C GLY A 319 -19.46 -9.32 -24.43
N LYS A 320 -19.37 -10.68 -24.43
CA LYS A 320 -18.72 -11.44 -25.52
C LYS A 320 -19.36 -11.12 -26.88
N ARG A 321 -20.69 -11.03 -26.95
CA ARG A 321 -21.43 -10.70 -28.19
C ARG A 321 -21.15 -9.29 -28.67
N GLN A 322 -21.02 -8.34 -27.74
CA GLN A 322 -20.82 -6.92 -28.03
C GLN A 322 -19.34 -6.51 -28.14
N GLY A 323 -18.38 -7.41 -27.82
CA GLY A 323 -16.96 -7.07 -27.74
C GLY A 323 -16.63 -6.14 -26.57
N LYS A 324 -17.42 -6.16 -25.49
CA LYS A 324 -17.25 -5.39 -24.25
C LYS A 324 -16.91 -6.31 -23.08
N SER A 325 -16.29 -5.76 -22.04
CA SER A 325 -16.18 -6.49 -20.78
C SER A 325 -17.54 -6.52 -20.04
N SER A 326 -17.74 -7.52 -19.17
CA SER A 326 -18.93 -7.58 -18.30
C SER A 326 -19.02 -6.37 -17.36
N LEU A 327 -17.86 -5.82 -16.93
CA LEU A 327 -17.81 -4.61 -16.12
C LEU A 327 -18.22 -3.35 -16.88
N ASP A 328 -18.01 -3.27 -18.20
CA ASP A 328 -18.51 -2.17 -19.02
C ASP A 328 -20.04 -2.16 -19.04
N LEU A 329 -20.67 -3.34 -19.17
CA LEU A 329 -22.12 -3.48 -19.08
C LEU A 329 -22.65 -3.15 -17.69
N PHE A 330 -21.94 -3.53 -16.63
CA PHE A 330 -22.25 -3.10 -15.25
C PHE A 330 -22.21 -1.58 -15.10
N ASN A 331 -21.23 -0.92 -15.70
CA ASN A 331 -21.16 0.54 -15.71
C ASN A 331 -22.37 1.15 -16.43
N GLU A 332 -22.79 0.59 -17.56
CA GLU A 332 -23.97 1.04 -18.31
C GLU A 332 -25.26 0.88 -17.50
N GLU A 333 -25.46 -0.26 -16.83
CA GLU A 333 -26.62 -0.51 -15.96
C GLU A 333 -26.64 0.46 -14.76
N ALA A 334 -25.50 0.68 -14.13
CA ALA A 334 -25.37 1.64 -13.02
C ALA A 334 -25.59 3.08 -13.47
N ALA A 335 -25.13 3.46 -14.67
CA ALA A 335 -25.33 4.79 -15.23
C ALA A 335 -26.78 5.11 -15.52
N ALA A 336 -27.61 4.10 -15.80
CA ALA A 336 -29.05 4.26 -16.03
C ALA A 336 -29.85 4.54 -14.73
N VAL A 337 -29.26 4.38 -13.56
CA VAL A 337 -29.85 4.65 -12.25
C VAL A 337 -29.44 6.06 -11.78
N ALA A 338 -30.35 6.78 -11.18
CA ALA A 338 -30.07 8.12 -10.65
C ALA A 338 -29.05 8.12 -9.51
N PRO A 339 -28.30 9.23 -9.32
CA PRO A 339 -27.44 9.41 -8.15
C PRO A 339 -28.17 9.16 -6.84
N GLY A 340 -27.52 8.43 -5.93
CA GLY A 340 -28.11 7.99 -4.65
C GLY A 340 -28.90 6.69 -4.76
N SER A 341 -28.87 6.00 -5.92
CA SER A 341 -29.44 4.64 -6.14
C SER A 341 -30.89 4.52 -5.67
N ASP A 342 -31.69 5.62 -5.83
CA ASP A 342 -33.07 5.72 -5.32
C ASP A 342 -33.24 5.27 -3.86
N GLY A 343 -32.25 5.60 -3.01
CA GLY A 343 -32.23 5.29 -1.58
C GLY A 343 -31.69 3.90 -1.22
N VAL A 344 -31.19 3.14 -2.19
CA VAL A 344 -30.47 1.89 -1.88
C VAL A 344 -29.06 2.25 -1.40
N ILE A 345 -28.71 1.72 -0.22
CA ILE A 345 -27.39 1.94 0.41
C ILE A 345 -26.70 0.61 0.60
N PHE A 346 -25.41 0.57 0.30
CA PHE A 346 -24.57 -0.60 0.50
C PHE A 346 -23.44 -0.32 1.50
N LEU A 347 -23.35 -1.17 2.54
CA LEU A 347 -22.19 -1.23 3.42
C LEU A 347 -21.18 -2.21 2.83
N PRO A 348 -19.95 -1.78 2.44
CA PRO A 348 -19.02 -2.63 1.68
C PRO A 348 -18.15 -3.53 2.55
N TYR A 349 -18.53 -3.86 3.75
CA TYR A 349 -17.73 -4.56 4.77
C TYR A 349 -17.69 -6.07 4.55
N MET A 350 -17.21 -6.50 3.38
CA MET A 350 -17.29 -7.89 2.92
C MET A 350 -16.38 -8.86 3.71
N SER A 351 -15.37 -8.36 4.40
CA SER A 351 -14.42 -9.15 5.19
C SER A 351 -14.05 -8.42 6.49
N GLY A 352 -15.06 -7.96 7.22
CA GLY A 352 -14.84 -6.98 8.26
C GLY A 352 -14.51 -5.61 7.68
N GLU A 353 -14.12 -4.66 8.53
CA GLU A 353 -13.62 -3.37 8.08
C GLU A 353 -12.41 -2.94 8.90
N ARG A 354 -11.47 -2.26 8.22
CA ARG A 354 -10.29 -1.66 8.83
C ARG A 354 -10.59 -0.23 9.26
N THR A 355 -9.86 0.73 8.72
CA THR A 355 -10.06 2.14 9.07
C THR A 355 -11.39 2.69 8.50
N PRO A 356 -12.03 3.60 9.19
CA PRO A 356 -11.67 4.12 10.52
C PRO A 356 -12.34 3.35 11.67
N ILE A 357 -13.07 2.28 11.39
CA ILE A 357 -13.92 1.60 12.40
C ILE A 357 -13.26 0.40 13.09
N TRP A 358 -12.26 -0.22 12.48
CA TRP A 358 -11.50 -1.36 13.01
C TRP A 358 -12.39 -2.49 13.59
N ASP A 359 -13.38 -2.95 12.79
CA ASP A 359 -14.32 -3.98 13.20
C ASP A 359 -14.22 -5.23 12.31
N PRO A 360 -13.60 -6.32 12.80
CA PRO A 360 -13.49 -7.57 12.05
C PRO A 360 -14.84 -8.27 11.85
N ASN A 361 -15.86 -7.91 12.62
CA ASN A 361 -17.20 -8.51 12.56
C ASN A 361 -18.15 -7.77 11.62
N ALA A 362 -17.77 -6.60 11.12
CA ALA A 362 -18.58 -5.84 10.16
C ALA A 362 -18.90 -6.67 8.91
N LYS A 363 -20.13 -6.54 8.38
CA LYS A 363 -20.63 -7.32 7.23
C LYS A 363 -21.21 -6.43 6.15
N GLY A 364 -21.19 -6.93 4.91
CA GLY A 364 -21.87 -6.32 3.78
C GLY A 364 -23.39 -6.30 3.98
N VAL A 365 -24.03 -5.16 3.69
CA VAL A 365 -25.49 -4.98 3.83
C VAL A 365 -26.01 -4.15 2.66
N TYR A 366 -27.10 -4.61 2.06
CA TYR A 366 -27.96 -3.78 1.20
C TYR A 366 -29.20 -3.35 1.97
N TYR A 367 -29.45 -2.06 2.01
CA TYR A 367 -30.60 -1.43 2.67
C TYR A 367 -31.43 -0.63 1.66
N GLY A 368 -32.74 -0.51 1.90
CA GLY A 368 -33.62 0.32 1.08
C GLY A 368 -34.20 -0.38 -0.17
N LEU A 369 -34.24 -1.71 -0.19
CA LEU A 369 -34.79 -2.49 -1.30
C LEU A 369 -36.31 -2.50 -1.27
N ASP A 370 -36.93 -2.36 -2.44
CA ASP A 370 -38.34 -2.60 -2.72
C ASP A 370 -38.50 -3.19 -4.14
N PHE A 371 -39.74 -3.49 -4.55
CA PHE A 371 -39.99 -4.11 -5.85
C PHE A 371 -39.69 -3.26 -7.07
N SER A 372 -39.37 -1.97 -6.92
CA SER A 372 -38.96 -1.08 -8.01
C SER A 372 -37.47 -1.17 -8.34
N LYS A 373 -36.66 -1.78 -7.47
CA LYS A 373 -35.21 -1.81 -7.61
C LYS A 373 -34.79 -2.89 -8.59
N THR A 374 -33.87 -2.52 -9.47
CA THR A 374 -33.28 -3.38 -10.51
C THR A 374 -31.84 -3.73 -10.15
N LYS A 375 -31.21 -4.63 -10.90
CA LYS A 375 -29.79 -4.95 -10.76
C LYS A 375 -28.87 -3.70 -10.85
N GLY A 376 -29.21 -2.74 -11.72
CA GLY A 376 -28.48 -1.46 -11.81
C GLY A 376 -28.40 -0.71 -10.48
N HIS A 377 -29.46 -0.78 -9.64
CA HIS A 377 -29.43 -0.17 -8.30
C HIS A 377 -28.44 -0.87 -7.36
N PHE A 378 -28.35 -2.21 -7.41
CA PHE A 378 -27.36 -2.94 -6.62
C PHE A 378 -25.92 -2.57 -7.05
N ILE A 379 -25.67 -2.50 -8.36
CA ILE A 379 -24.36 -2.17 -8.89
C ILE A 379 -23.98 -0.73 -8.51
N ARG A 380 -24.90 0.23 -8.75
CA ARG A 380 -24.64 1.64 -8.41
C ARG A 380 -24.47 1.84 -6.91
N ALA A 381 -25.34 1.25 -6.07
CA ALA A 381 -25.21 1.33 -4.62
C ALA A 381 -23.90 0.74 -4.11
N ALA A 382 -23.36 -0.30 -4.76
CA ALA A 382 -22.05 -0.83 -4.43
C ALA A 382 -20.91 0.15 -4.77
N MET A 383 -20.97 0.82 -5.92
CA MET A 383 -20.03 1.89 -6.27
C MET A 383 -20.11 3.06 -5.29
N GLU A 384 -21.32 3.49 -4.94
CA GLU A 384 -21.57 4.57 -3.98
C GLU A 384 -21.12 4.17 -2.55
N GLY A 385 -21.40 2.94 -2.12
CA GLY A 385 -21.00 2.42 -0.80
C GLY A 385 -19.50 2.40 -0.59
N THR A 386 -18.73 1.99 -1.61
CA THR A 386 -17.26 2.07 -1.55
C THR A 386 -16.76 3.51 -1.53
N ALA A 387 -17.44 4.44 -2.21
CA ALA A 387 -17.14 5.86 -2.16
C ALA A 387 -17.49 6.49 -0.78
N TYR A 388 -18.55 6.00 -0.11
CA TYR A 388 -18.86 6.41 1.27
C TYR A 388 -17.80 5.91 2.26
N ALA A 389 -17.26 4.70 2.07
CA ALA A 389 -16.16 4.21 2.88
C ALA A 389 -14.89 5.07 2.71
N LEU A 390 -14.59 5.49 1.47
CA LEU A 390 -13.53 6.44 1.19
C LEU A 390 -13.79 7.78 1.89
N LYS A 391 -14.99 8.34 1.72
CA LYS A 391 -15.38 9.61 2.38
C LYS A 391 -15.25 9.53 3.89
N HIS A 392 -15.65 8.43 4.53
CA HIS A 392 -15.52 8.25 5.97
C HIS A 392 -14.07 8.30 6.44
N ASN A 393 -13.14 7.72 5.68
CA ASN A 393 -11.71 7.82 5.96
C ASN A 393 -11.18 9.25 5.78
N LEU A 394 -11.62 9.96 4.73
CA LEU A 394 -11.22 11.35 4.49
C LEU A 394 -11.75 12.28 5.58
N ASP A 395 -13.02 12.13 5.99
CA ASP A 395 -13.62 12.94 7.06
C ASP A 395 -12.85 12.78 8.39
N VAL A 396 -12.47 11.54 8.74
CA VAL A 396 -11.64 11.27 9.93
C VAL A 396 -10.25 11.89 9.82
N ALA A 397 -9.66 11.88 8.63
CA ALA A 397 -8.38 12.52 8.41
C ALA A 397 -8.47 14.06 8.52
N GLU A 398 -9.53 14.66 7.98
CA GLU A 398 -9.80 16.10 8.14
C GLU A 398 -10.08 16.47 9.61
N GLU A 399 -10.79 15.63 10.37
CA GLU A 399 -10.94 15.77 11.83
C GLU A 399 -9.58 15.74 12.56
N ALA A 400 -8.63 14.93 12.10
CA ALA A 400 -7.26 14.87 12.62
C ALA A 400 -6.40 16.07 12.17
N GLY A 401 -6.96 16.96 11.34
CA GLY A 401 -6.34 18.18 10.86
C GLY A 401 -5.55 18.04 9.56
N ALA A 402 -5.71 16.93 8.83
CA ALA A 402 -5.14 16.82 7.48
C ALA A 402 -5.96 17.65 6.48
N GLU A 403 -5.28 18.20 5.48
CA GLU A 403 -5.93 18.86 4.35
C GLU A 403 -6.13 17.82 3.25
N VAL A 404 -7.26 17.86 2.53
CA VAL A 404 -7.54 17.04 1.36
C VAL A 404 -8.00 17.96 0.23
N GLU A 405 -7.16 18.16 -0.78
CA GLU A 405 -7.44 19.05 -1.90
C GLU A 405 -7.85 18.30 -3.16
N VAL A 406 -7.10 17.25 -3.51
CA VAL A 406 -7.28 16.46 -4.73
C VAL A 406 -7.03 14.99 -4.47
N LEU A 407 -7.80 14.14 -5.15
CA LEU A 407 -7.62 12.69 -5.14
C LEU A 407 -6.94 12.24 -6.44
N ARG A 408 -5.85 11.50 -6.34
CA ARG A 408 -5.16 10.84 -7.46
C ARG A 408 -5.56 9.37 -7.48
N ALA A 409 -6.51 9.02 -8.35
CA ALA A 409 -7.14 7.70 -8.35
C ALA A 409 -6.31 6.66 -9.10
N MET A 410 -6.04 5.55 -8.43
CA MET A 410 -5.23 4.44 -8.94
C MET A 410 -5.99 3.10 -8.87
N GLY A 411 -5.49 2.11 -9.59
CA GLY A 411 -6.03 0.75 -9.59
C GLY A 411 -7.23 0.56 -10.51
N GLY A 412 -7.84 -0.63 -10.46
CA GLY A 412 -8.87 -1.04 -11.41
C GLY A 412 -10.13 -0.18 -11.41
N SER A 413 -10.53 0.35 -10.25
CA SER A 413 -11.69 1.25 -10.15
C SER A 413 -11.50 2.57 -10.88
N ALA A 414 -10.25 3.03 -11.00
CA ALA A 414 -9.91 4.23 -11.73
C ALA A 414 -10.17 4.13 -13.24
N ASN A 415 -10.34 2.93 -13.79
CA ASN A 415 -10.69 2.76 -15.21
C ASN A 415 -12.16 3.08 -15.52
N SER A 416 -13.05 3.07 -14.53
CA SER A 416 -14.46 3.42 -14.71
C SER A 416 -14.67 4.93 -14.61
N LEU A 417 -15.14 5.55 -15.71
CA LEU A 417 -15.52 6.98 -15.73
C LEU A 417 -16.65 7.27 -14.74
N LEU A 418 -17.63 6.38 -14.67
CA LEU A 418 -18.78 6.54 -13.77
C LEU A 418 -18.32 6.47 -12.31
N TRP A 419 -17.49 5.47 -11.96
CA TRP A 419 -17.09 5.26 -10.56
C TRP A 419 -16.18 6.37 -10.05
N THR A 420 -15.24 6.86 -10.88
CA THR A 420 -14.41 8.01 -10.51
C THR A 420 -15.27 9.29 -10.35
N GLN A 421 -16.30 9.49 -11.20
CA GLN A 421 -17.23 10.60 -11.00
C GLN A 421 -18.06 10.47 -9.72
N ILE A 422 -18.58 9.27 -9.41
CA ILE A 422 -19.30 8.99 -8.16
C ILE A 422 -18.41 9.31 -6.93
N LYS A 423 -17.16 8.88 -6.94
CA LYS A 423 -16.20 9.20 -5.88
C LYS A 423 -15.97 10.70 -5.73
N SER A 424 -15.79 11.42 -6.84
CA SER A 424 -15.63 12.88 -6.84
C SER A 424 -16.87 13.58 -6.25
N ASP A 425 -18.06 13.20 -6.71
CA ASP A 425 -19.34 13.77 -6.24
C ASP A 425 -19.56 13.54 -4.75
N ILE A 426 -19.31 12.31 -4.25
CA ILE A 426 -19.52 11.92 -2.86
C ILE A 426 -18.50 12.57 -1.93
N THR A 427 -17.23 12.61 -2.31
CA THR A 427 -16.17 13.20 -1.48
C THR A 427 -16.16 14.73 -1.58
N GLY A 428 -16.72 15.29 -2.66
CA GLY A 428 -16.65 16.72 -2.95
C GLY A 428 -15.24 17.19 -3.33
N LYS A 429 -14.39 16.26 -3.78
CA LYS A 429 -12.99 16.55 -4.14
C LYS A 429 -12.77 16.28 -5.62
N PRO A 430 -11.96 17.11 -6.31
CA PRO A 430 -11.50 16.80 -7.66
C PRO A 430 -10.76 15.45 -7.67
N ILE A 431 -10.93 14.70 -8.76
CA ILE A 431 -10.20 13.45 -8.97
C ILE A 431 -9.37 13.58 -10.25
N VAL A 432 -8.08 13.24 -10.13
CA VAL A 432 -7.14 13.07 -11.25
C VAL A 432 -6.81 11.59 -11.38
N VAL A 433 -6.80 11.09 -12.61
CA VAL A 433 -6.40 9.70 -12.91
C VAL A 433 -5.08 9.73 -13.67
N PRO A 434 -3.96 9.31 -13.05
CA PRO A 434 -2.68 9.17 -13.73
C PRO A 434 -2.69 8.06 -14.79
N SER A 435 -1.77 8.12 -15.74
CA SER A 435 -1.68 7.15 -16.85
C SER A 435 -0.98 5.84 -16.46
N SER A 436 -0.30 5.78 -15.30
CA SER A 436 0.58 4.68 -14.95
C SER A 436 -0.14 3.49 -14.30
N ASP A 437 0.06 2.30 -14.86
CA ASP A 437 -0.30 1.01 -14.23
C ASP A 437 0.85 0.44 -13.37
N THR A 438 1.99 1.14 -13.30
CA THR A 438 3.23 0.71 -12.61
C THR A 438 3.67 1.74 -11.55
N ALA A 439 2.70 2.33 -10.83
CA ALA A 439 2.96 3.43 -9.90
C ALA A 439 4.00 3.08 -8.82
N THR A 440 3.97 1.85 -8.28
CA THR A 440 4.89 1.41 -7.22
C THR A 440 6.34 1.44 -7.71
N THR A 441 6.63 0.74 -8.80
CA THR A 441 7.97 0.75 -9.40
C THR A 441 8.36 2.12 -9.98
N LEU A 442 7.39 2.93 -10.44
CA LEU A 442 7.65 4.31 -10.85
C LEU A 442 8.10 5.15 -9.65
N GLY A 443 7.45 5.05 -8.51
CA GLY A 443 7.87 5.70 -7.28
C GLY A 443 9.29 5.30 -6.87
N ALA A 444 9.61 4.01 -6.92
CA ALA A 444 10.95 3.52 -6.63
C ALA A 444 12.02 4.12 -7.58
N VAL A 445 11.76 4.21 -8.88
CA VAL A 445 12.71 4.82 -9.82
C VAL A 445 12.79 6.34 -9.69
N ILE A 446 11.71 7.02 -9.27
CA ILE A 446 11.77 8.45 -8.94
C ILE A 446 12.76 8.67 -7.77
N LEU A 447 12.71 7.83 -6.72
CA LEU A 447 13.68 7.88 -5.63
C LEU A 447 15.13 7.72 -6.16
N ALA A 448 15.36 6.72 -7.01
CA ALA A 448 16.68 6.50 -7.61
C ALA A 448 17.12 7.70 -8.45
N GLY A 449 16.23 8.23 -9.29
CA GLY A 449 16.53 9.37 -10.17
C GLY A 449 16.88 10.66 -9.42
N VAL A 450 16.18 10.93 -8.31
CA VAL A 450 16.50 12.05 -7.41
C VAL A 450 17.81 11.77 -6.68
N GLY A 451 18.00 10.57 -6.14
CA GLY A 451 19.20 10.19 -5.38
C GLY A 451 20.51 10.30 -6.17
N ILE A 452 20.49 9.96 -7.46
CA ILE A 452 21.66 10.06 -8.33
C ILE A 452 21.79 11.42 -9.06
N GLY A 453 20.83 12.35 -8.82
CA GLY A 453 20.83 13.67 -9.45
C GLY A 453 20.39 13.68 -10.93
N MET A 454 19.70 12.62 -11.41
CA MET A 454 19.09 12.61 -12.74
C MET A 454 17.90 13.59 -12.80
N TYR A 455 17.16 13.72 -11.72
CA TYR A 455 16.18 14.77 -11.45
C TYR A 455 16.71 15.70 -10.38
N LYS A 456 16.44 16.98 -10.52
CA LYS A 456 16.86 18.00 -9.56
C LYS A 456 16.19 17.82 -8.19
N ASP A 457 14.90 17.49 -8.22
CA ASP A 457 14.03 17.34 -7.05
C ASP A 457 12.80 16.47 -7.42
N PHE A 458 11.93 16.21 -6.43
CA PHE A 458 10.70 15.42 -6.62
C PHE A 458 9.68 16.12 -7.52
N ASP A 459 9.62 17.46 -7.51
CA ASP A 459 8.74 18.25 -8.39
C ASP A 459 9.08 18.04 -9.86
N GLU A 460 10.36 18.15 -10.21
CA GLU A 460 10.82 17.88 -11.57
C GLU A 460 10.55 16.43 -11.96
N ALA A 461 10.85 15.48 -11.08
CA ALA A 461 10.66 14.06 -11.33
C ALA A 461 9.19 13.74 -11.65
N VAL A 462 8.27 14.14 -10.76
CA VAL A 462 6.82 13.91 -10.93
C VAL A 462 6.30 14.60 -12.19
N LYS A 463 6.70 15.86 -12.43
CA LYS A 463 6.28 16.60 -13.62
C LYS A 463 6.71 15.93 -14.94
N LEU A 464 7.87 15.26 -14.95
CA LEU A 464 8.39 14.58 -16.14
C LEU A 464 7.81 13.17 -16.31
N THR A 465 7.49 12.48 -15.22
CA THR A 465 7.22 11.04 -15.25
C THR A 465 5.77 10.65 -15.01
N VAL A 466 4.98 11.52 -14.38
CA VAL A 466 3.56 11.25 -14.07
C VAL A 466 2.66 12.06 -15.01
N GLU A 467 2.10 11.37 -16.00
CA GLU A 467 1.15 11.95 -16.93
C GLU A 467 -0.29 11.83 -16.40
N GLU A 468 -1.08 12.92 -16.49
CA GLU A 468 -2.50 12.92 -16.13
C GLU A 468 -3.35 12.52 -17.33
N LYS A 469 -4.03 11.38 -17.22
CA LYS A 469 -4.90 10.85 -18.28
C LYS A 469 -6.24 11.55 -18.36
N ARG A 470 -6.83 11.90 -17.22
CA ARG A 470 -8.11 12.60 -17.11
C ARG A 470 -8.33 13.15 -15.71
N SER A 471 -9.27 14.08 -15.60
CA SER A 471 -9.73 14.64 -14.34
C SER A 471 -11.26 14.67 -14.27
N HIS A 472 -11.79 14.75 -13.06
CA HIS A 472 -13.20 14.90 -12.74
C HIS A 472 -13.37 15.99 -11.70
N GLU A 473 -14.34 16.87 -11.92
CA GLU A 473 -14.80 17.83 -10.91
C GLU A 473 -16.07 17.30 -10.24
N PRO A 474 -16.29 17.60 -8.95
CA PRO A 474 -17.51 17.21 -8.26
C PRO A 474 -18.75 17.86 -8.88
N ASN A 475 -19.79 17.07 -9.17
CA ASN A 475 -21.09 17.62 -9.56
C ASN A 475 -21.91 17.97 -8.30
N ASN A 476 -21.96 19.24 -7.97
CA ASN A 476 -22.65 19.75 -6.79
C ASN A 476 -24.20 19.55 -6.83
N GLU A 477 -24.79 19.29 -7.98
CA GLU A 477 -26.23 18.95 -8.07
C GLU A 477 -26.56 17.65 -7.35
N ASN A 478 -25.61 16.71 -7.31
CA ASN A 478 -25.75 15.42 -6.65
C ASN A 478 -25.46 15.49 -5.13
N ARG A 479 -24.89 16.58 -4.64
CA ARG A 479 -24.41 16.73 -3.26
C ARG A 479 -25.48 16.40 -2.22
N LYS A 480 -26.67 16.99 -2.36
CA LYS A 480 -27.76 16.84 -1.38
C LYS A 480 -28.22 15.37 -1.22
N VAL A 481 -28.29 14.60 -2.31
CA VAL A 481 -28.69 13.20 -2.22
C VAL A 481 -27.59 12.33 -1.62
N TYR A 482 -26.34 12.60 -1.96
CA TYR A 482 -25.21 11.87 -1.43
C TYR A 482 -24.94 12.16 0.04
N ASP A 483 -25.04 13.40 0.49
CA ASP A 483 -24.90 13.77 1.93
C ASP A 483 -25.97 13.05 2.78
N ARG A 484 -27.26 13.08 2.38
CA ARG A 484 -28.32 12.34 3.07
C ARG A 484 -28.05 10.83 3.14
N ASN A 485 -27.61 10.24 2.02
CA ASN A 485 -27.34 8.80 1.96
C ASN A 485 -26.10 8.44 2.78
N TYR A 486 -25.11 9.32 2.83
CA TYR A 486 -23.92 9.13 3.68
C TYR A 486 -24.27 9.17 5.17
N GLU A 487 -25.13 10.10 5.62
CA GLU A 487 -25.66 10.09 6.99
C GLU A 487 -26.32 8.75 7.34
N THR A 488 -27.15 8.23 6.40
CA THR A 488 -27.79 6.92 6.58
C THR A 488 -26.77 5.77 6.57
N TYR A 489 -25.74 5.83 5.71
CA TYR A 489 -24.64 4.86 5.68
C TYR A 489 -23.94 4.75 7.04
N ILE A 490 -23.58 5.88 7.63
CA ILE A 490 -22.94 5.93 8.96
C ILE A 490 -23.87 5.37 10.04
N GLU A 491 -25.15 5.77 10.01
CA GLU A 491 -26.15 5.33 11.00
C GLU A 491 -26.43 3.83 10.92
N LEU A 492 -26.55 3.27 9.71
CA LEU A 492 -26.77 1.84 9.50
C LEU A 492 -25.72 0.97 10.18
N TYR A 493 -24.44 1.33 10.02
CA TYR A 493 -23.38 0.59 10.70
C TYR A 493 -23.53 0.65 12.22
N LYS A 494 -23.77 1.84 12.79
CA LYS A 494 -23.96 2.01 14.24
C LYS A 494 -25.09 1.14 14.78
N GLN A 495 -26.22 1.07 14.06
CA GLN A 495 -27.39 0.29 14.46
C GLN A 495 -27.18 -1.23 14.30
N LEU A 496 -26.39 -1.66 13.32
CA LEU A 496 -26.18 -3.08 13.00
C LEU A 496 -24.96 -3.70 13.69
N LYS A 497 -24.04 -2.91 14.20
CA LYS A 497 -22.75 -3.34 14.77
C LYS A 497 -22.91 -4.49 15.77
N ASP A 498 -23.80 -4.35 16.77
CA ASP A 498 -24.00 -5.36 17.80
C ASP A 498 -24.66 -6.66 17.24
N THR A 499 -25.47 -6.52 16.20
CA THR A 499 -26.08 -7.67 15.51
C THR A 499 -25.05 -8.41 14.68
N MET A 500 -24.14 -7.69 14.01
CA MET A 500 -23.04 -8.28 13.24
C MET A 500 -22.10 -9.08 14.14
N ALA A 501 -21.78 -8.56 15.33
CA ALA A 501 -20.92 -9.24 16.31
C ALA A 501 -21.52 -10.56 16.82
N LYS A 502 -22.83 -10.64 17.03
CA LYS A 502 -23.51 -11.85 17.52
C LYS A 502 -23.55 -13.03 16.54
N ASN A 503 -23.41 -12.78 15.26
CA ASN A 503 -23.45 -13.84 14.23
C ASN A 503 -22.12 -14.58 14.04
N HIS A 504 -21.16 -14.37 14.93
CA HIS A 504 -19.87 -15.05 14.96
C HIS A 504 -19.72 -16.08 16.09
N GLU A 505 -20.75 -16.21 16.93
CA GLU A 505 -20.86 -17.30 17.92
C GLU A 505 -21.59 -18.50 17.27
#